data_e1b81c8de4a092a9d3630c995907347b
#
_entry.id   e1b81c8de4a092a9d3630c995907347b
#
_cell.length_a   1.000
_cell.length_b   1.000
_cell.length_c   1.000
_cell.angle_alpha   90.00
_cell.angle_beta   90.00
_cell.angle_gamma   90.00
#
_symmetry.space_group_name_H-M   'P 1'
#
loop_
_entity.id
_entity.type
_entity.pdbx_description
1 polymer ?
#
loop_
_entity_poly.entity_id
_entity_poly.type
_entity_poly.pdbx_seq_one_letter_code
_entity_poly.pdbx_strand_id
1 'polypeptide(L)'
;KPILKKDFQISLEHVMEKFFEKEESFPDDGISAVKKYIAEHVGEDLSLEILGEVAHLHPAYLSKTFKEETGKNLSAYITDVKMERAAELLSGTDRWVHEIMESVGYQKSQYFSKIFKEKYGVTPNEYRRTHRG
;
A
#
# COMPACT_ATOMS: atom_id res chain seq x y z
N LYS A 1 -7.09 -15.97 27.71
CA LYS A 1 -6.61 -15.44 27.09
C LYS A 1 -6.11 -15.46 26.77
N PRO A 2 -6.55 -15.87 27.06
CA PRO A 2 -5.88 -15.34 26.41
C PRO A 2 -5.45 -15.40 25.82
N ILE A 3 -5.63 -15.46 26.15
CA ILE A 3 -5.03 -14.92 25.35
C ILE A 3 -4.62 -14.74 24.82
N LEU A 4 -4.86 -14.94 25.21
CA LEU A 4 -4.34 -14.28 24.56
C LEU A 4 -3.95 -13.93 23.96
N LYS A 5 -3.71 -13.80 24.25
CA LYS A 5 -3.37 -13.11 23.56
C LYS A 5 -2.75 -12.64 22.99
N LYS A 6 -2.88 -12.68 23.78
CA LYS A 6 -2.45 -11.95 23.15
C LYS A 6 -1.78 -11.87 22.38
N ASP A 7 -2.18 -12.18 23.37
CA ASP A 7 -1.59 -11.76 22.69
C ASP A 7 -1.33 -12.21 21.75
N PHE A 8 -1.17 -12.48 21.65
CA PHE A 8 -0.92 -12.57 20.88
C PHE A 8 -0.83 -12.73 20.29
N GLN A 9 -0.85 -12.76 21.20
CA GLN A 9 -0.79 -12.60 20.83
C GLN A 9 -0.64 -12.42 20.16
N ILE A 10 -0.89 -12.82 21.06
CA ILE A 10 -0.85 -12.44 20.52
C ILE A 10 -0.79 -12.77 19.91
N SER A 11 -0.84 -13.08 20.99
CA SER A 11 -0.76 -12.96 20.44
C SER A 11 -1.12 -13.43 19.95
N LEU A 12 -1.29 -13.99 20.21
CA LEU A 12 -1.53 -14.00 19.74
C LEU A 12 -2.11 -13.80 19.53
N GLU A 13 -2.04 -13.86 19.63
CA GLU A 13 -2.38 -13.27 19.55
C GLU A 13 -2.81 -12.98 18.98
N HIS A 14 -3.07 -13.30 19.70
CA HIS A 14 -3.36 -12.64 19.29
C HIS A 14 -3.72 -13.05 18.60
N VAL A 15 -3.54 -13.33 19.61
CA VAL A 15 -3.57 -13.33 19.10
C VAL A 15 -4.15 -13.68 18.87
N MET A 16 -4.56 -14.18 18.87
CA MET A 16 -4.84 -14.06 18.66
C MET A 16 -5.53 -13.55 18.56
N GLU A 17 -5.64 -13.63 18.77
CA GLU A 17 -5.94 -12.79 18.67
C GLU A 17 -6.52 -12.78 18.11
N LYS A 18 -6.74 -13.18 18.58
CA LYS A 18 -7.02 -12.83 18.06
C LYS A 18 -7.44 -13.51 17.56
N PHE A 19 -7.82 -14.04 17.73
CA PHE A 19 -8.02 -14.46 17.21
C PHE A 19 -8.72 -14.70 17.23
N PHE A 20 -9.14 -14.90 17.54
CA PHE A 20 -9.46 -14.64 17.44
C PHE A 20 -10.14 -14.00 17.29
N GLU A 21 -10.50 -14.03 17.74
CA GLU A 21 -10.83 -13.27 17.49
C GLU A 21 -11.26 -13.02 16.75
N LYS A 22 -11.75 -13.16 16.34
CA LYS A 22 -11.99 -12.97 15.52
C LYS A 22 -12.21 -13.41 14.79
N GLU A 23 -12.63 -13.90 14.57
CA GLU A 23 -12.60 -14.28 13.88
C GLU A 23 -12.46 -14.54 13.06
N GLU A 24 -12.75 -14.97 12.69
CA GLU A 24 -12.39 -15.22 12.01
C GLU A 24 -11.98 -15.31 11.04
N SER A 25 -11.86 -15.31 10.53
CA SER A 25 -11.26 -15.27 9.72
C SER A 25 -10.29 -15.23 9.45
N PHE A 26 -9.72 -15.47 9.24
CA PHE A 26 -8.83 -15.31 9.14
C PHE A 26 -8.26 -15.40 8.35
N PRO A 27 -8.17 -15.50 8.10
CA PRO A 27 -7.00 -15.21 7.72
C PRO A 27 -6.61 -14.80 6.44
N ASP A 28 -6.81 -14.59 5.64
CA ASP A 28 -6.50 -13.69 4.69
C ASP A 28 -5.56 -12.66 5.16
N ASP A 29 -4.96 -12.89 6.23
CA ASP A 29 -4.11 -11.93 6.85
C ASP A 29 -2.86 -11.62 6.05
N GLY A 30 -2.45 -12.52 5.16
CA GLY A 30 -1.36 -12.25 4.25
C GLY A 30 -1.66 -11.06 3.35
N ILE A 31 -2.86 -10.99 2.81
CA ILE A 31 -3.24 -9.88 1.92
C ILE A 31 -3.35 -8.58 2.71
N SER A 32 -3.94 -8.62 3.89
CA SER A 32 -4.02 -7.43 4.74
C SER A 32 -2.65 -6.92 5.14
N ALA A 33 -1.74 -7.84 5.47
CA ALA A 33 -0.38 -7.49 5.83
C ALA A 33 0.35 -6.82 4.66
N VAL A 34 0.14 -7.32 3.45
CA VAL A 34 0.75 -6.74 2.25
C VAL A 34 0.22 -5.33 2.03
N LYS A 35 -1.08 -5.13 2.14
CA LYS A 35 -1.66 -3.79 1.97
C LYS A 35 -1.10 -2.80 2.99
N LYS A 36 -1.00 -3.23 4.23
CA LYS A 36 -0.45 -2.39 5.28
C LYS A 36 1.01 -2.05 5.01
N TYR A 37 1.79 -3.06 4.63
CA TYR A 37 3.20 -2.85 4.33
C TYR A 37 3.38 -1.86 3.19
N ILE A 38 2.58 -1.99 2.13
CA ILE A 38 2.64 -1.07 1.00
C ILE A 38 2.36 0.36 1.46
N ALA A 39 1.33 0.55 2.29
CA ALA A 39 0.97 1.87 2.76
C ALA A 39 2.08 2.51 3.61
N GLU A 40 2.79 1.68 4.38
CA GLU A 40 3.84 2.18 5.28
C GLU A 40 5.18 2.38 4.59
N HIS A 41 5.39 1.78 3.41
CA HIS A 41 6.68 1.78 2.74
C HIS A 41 6.58 2.28 1.30
N VAL A 42 5.72 3.27 1.06
CA VAL A 42 5.37 3.74 -0.27
C VAL A 42 6.57 4.14 -1.12
N GLY A 43 7.59 4.73 -0.51
CA GLY A 43 8.76 5.19 -1.25
C GLY A 43 9.89 4.17 -1.35
N GLU A 44 9.68 2.98 -0.81
CA GLU A 44 10.73 1.97 -0.74
C GLU A 44 10.52 0.88 -1.79
N ASP A 45 11.45 -0.07 -1.80
CA ASP A 45 11.37 -1.20 -2.72
C ASP A 45 10.19 -2.09 -2.32
N LEU A 46 9.24 -2.24 -3.23
CA LEU A 46 8.06 -3.06 -3.00
C LEU A 46 8.02 -4.22 -3.98
N SER A 47 9.16 -4.91 -4.11
CA SER A 47 9.26 -6.05 -5.02
C SER A 47 8.34 -7.18 -4.57
N LEU A 48 8.01 -8.04 -5.51
CA LEU A 48 7.15 -9.18 -5.22
C LEU A 48 7.80 -10.13 -4.22
N GLU A 49 9.12 -10.24 -4.25
CA GLU A 49 9.86 -11.07 -3.28
C GLU A 49 9.68 -10.54 -1.86
N ILE A 50 9.83 -9.23 -1.69
CA ILE A 50 9.66 -8.62 -0.36
C ILE A 50 8.24 -8.79 0.14
N LEU A 51 7.27 -8.55 -0.73
CA LEU A 51 5.87 -8.67 -0.33
C LEU A 51 5.48 -10.12 -0.06
N GLY A 52 6.09 -11.06 -0.78
CA GLY A 52 5.89 -12.48 -0.50
C GLY A 52 6.37 -12.84 0.90
N GLU A 53 7.50 -12.30 1.32
CA GLU A 53 7.99 -12.53 2.68
C GLU A 53 7.04 -11.95 3.72
N VAL A 54 6.51 -10.77 3.46
CA VAL A 54 5.56 -10.12 4.36
C VAL A 54 4.31 -10.99 4.56
N ALA A 55 3.83 -11.60 3.47
CA ALA A 55 2.62 -12.40 3.50
C ALA A 55 2.89 -13.86 3.88
N HIS A 56 4.17 -14.26 3.94
CA HIS A 56 4.55 -15.66 4.11
C HIS A 56 4.03 -16.53 2.98
N LEU A 57 4.08 -16.01 1.76
CA LEU A 57 3.60 -16.69 0.56
C LEU A 57 4.66 -16.65 -0.53
N HIS A 58 4.68 -17.68 -1.37
CA HIS A 58 5.52 -17.65 -2.55
C HIS A 58 5.07 -16.48 -3.43
N PRO A 59 6.01 -15.73 -4.06
CA PRO A 59 5.64 -14.56 -4.85
C PRO A 59 4.57 -14.82 -5.91
N ALA A 60 4.66 -15.93 -6.63
CA ALA A 60 3.68 -16.24 -7.67
C ALA A 60 2.29 -16.46 -7.07
N TYR A 61 2.23 -17.13 -5.95
CA TYR A 61 0.97 -17.38 -5.27
C TYR A 61 0.38 -16.08 -4.72
N LEU A 62 1.25 -15.23 -4.16
CA LEU A 62 0.80 -13.93 -3.68
C LEU A 62 0.17 -13.12 -4.80
N SER A 63 0.82 -13.06 -5.96
CA SER A 63 0.31 -12.29 -7.10
C SER A 63 -1.08 -12.77 -7.50
N LYS A 64 -1.25 -14.08 -7.60
CA LYS A 64 -2.54 -14.67 -7.98
C LYS A 64 -3.61 -14.38 -6.93
N THR A 65 -3.29 -14.65 -5.67
CA THR A 65 -4.24 -14.50 -4.58
C THR A 65 -4.66 -13.03 -4.42
N PHE A 66 -3.69 -12.13 -4.54
CA PHE A 66 -4.00 -10.71 -4.40
C PHE A 66 -5.01 -10.26 -5.45
N LYS A 67 -4.80 -10.68 -6.69
CA LYS A 67 -5.73 -10.32 -7.76
C LYS A 67 -7.10 -10.93 -7.54
N GLU A 68 -7.14 -12.18 -7.08
CA GLU A 68 -8.42 -12.84 -6.83
C GLU A 68 -9.21 -12.17 -5.73
N GLU A 69 -8.53 -11.71 -4.68
CA GLU A 69 -9.23 -11.12 -3.53
C GLU A 69 -9.55 -9.66 -3.69
N THR A 70 -8.70 -8.91 -4.41
CA THR A 70 -8.92 -7.47 -4.54
C THR A 70 -9.49 -7.06 -5.90
N GLY A 71 -9.42 -7.94 -6.88
CA GLY A 71 -9.88 -7.63 -8.25
C GLY A 71 -8.85 -6.84 -9.05
N LYS A 72 -7.69 -6.55 -8.48
CA LYS A 72 -6.68 -5.71 -9.11
C LYS A 72 -5.32 -6.37 -8.93
N ASN A 73 -4.48 -6.37 -9.97
CA ASN A 73 -3.18 -6.97 -9.78
C ASN A 73 -2.32 -6.12 -8.84
N LEU A 74 -1.32 -6.75 -8.25
CA LEU A 74 -0.52 -6.12 -7.21
C LEU A 74 0.21 -4.87 -7.71
N SER A 75 0.72 -4.92 -8.93
CA SER A 75 1.44 -3.80 -9.52
C SER A 75 0.54 -2.56 -9.64
N ALA A 76 -0.69 -2.76 -10.12
CA ALA A 76 -1.65 -1.67 -10.25
C ALA A 76 -2.05 -1.12 -8.87
N TYR A 77 -2.20 -2.00 -7.90
CA TYR A 77 -2.53 -1.58 -6.54
C TYR A 77 -1.43 -0.69 -5.96
N ILE A 78 -0.17 -1.10 -6.13
CA ILE A 78 0.97 -0.33 -5.64
C ILE A 78 1.00 1.05 -6.29
N THR A 79 0.81 1.10 -7.61
CA THR A 79 0.78 2.37 -8.33
C THR A 79 -0.32 3.28 -7.80
N ASP A 80 -1.51 2.72 -7.56
CA ASP A 80 -2.62 3.51 -7.02
C ASP A 80 -2.27 4.11 -5.65
N VAL A 81 -1.67 3.31 -4.78
CA VAL A 81 -1.30 3.79 -3.44
C VAL A 81 -0.26 4.91 -3.55
N LYS A 82 0.72 4.75 -4.43
CA LYS A 82 1.74 5.78 -4.62
C LYS A 82 1.14 7.08 -5.13
N MET A 83 0.21 6.99 -6.09
CA MET A 83 -0.42 8.18 -6.64
C MET A 83 -1.33 8.84 -5.62
N GLU A 84 -2.03 8.07 -4.81
CA GLU A 84 -2.87 8.63 -3.75
C GLU A 84 -2.03 9.37 -2.72
N ARG A 85 -0.89 8.80 -2.33
CA ARG A 85 0.01 9.49 -1.42
C ARG A 85 0.54 10.78 -2.03
N ALA A 86 0.90 10.74 -3.31
CA ALA A 86 1.36 11.94 -4.00
C ALA A 86 0.28 13.02 -4.01
N ALA A 87 -0.97 12.62 -4.27
CA ALA A 87 -2.08 13.57 -4.27
C ALA A 87 -2.27 14.21 -2.90
N GLU A 88 -2.16 13.42 -1.82
CA GLU A 88 -2.25 13.95 -0.48
C GLU A 88 -1.18 14.99 -0.20
N LEU A 89 0.05 14.71 -0.64
CA LEU A 89 1.15 15.62 -0.41
C LEU A 89 1.04 16.88 -1.27
N LEU A 90 0.52 16.74 -2.49
CA LEU A 90 0.33 17.90 -3.36
C LEU A 90 -0.69 18.87 -2.80
N SER A 91 -1.80 18.36 -2.26
CA SER A 91 -2.87 19.19 -1.76
C SER A 91 -2.66 19.64 -0.32
N GLY A 92 -1.89 18.87 0.45
CA GLY A 92 -1.74 19.13 1.88
C GLY A 92 -0.43 19.73 2.32
N THR A 93 0.55 19.89 1.42
CA THR A 93 1.86 20.44 1.77
C THR A 93 2.35 21.40 0.70
N ASP A 94 3.41 22.14 1.02
CA ASP A 94 4.08 23.02 0.06
C ASP A 94 5.32 22.39 -0.53
N ARG A 95 5.51 21.10 -0.35
CA ARG A 95 6.72 20.42 -0.85
C ARG A 95 6.79 20.50 -2.37
N TRP A 96 8.02 20.54 -2.88
CA TRP A 96 8.23 20.57 -4.32
C TRP A 96 7.69 19.30 -4.97
N VAL A 97 7.16 19.45 -6.19
CA VAL A 97 6.62 18.30 -6.91
C VAL A 97 7.68 17.21 -7.08
N HIS A 98 8.92 17.57 -7.37
CA HIS A 98 9.94 16.55 -7.55
C HIS A 98 10.30 15.85 -6.24
N GLU A 99 10.19 16.55 -5.11
CA GLU A 99 10.39 15.90 -3.81
C GLU A 99 9.28 14.90 -3.50
N ILE A 100 8.06 15.28 -3.84
CA ILE A 100 6.93 14.36 -3.67
C ILE A 100 7.10 13.14 -4.56
N MET A 101 7.48 13.36 -5.82
CA MET A 101 7.73 12.27 -6.75
C MET A 101 8.76 11.28 -6.19
N GLU A 102 9.86 11.79 -5.69
CA GLU A 102 10.92 10.94 -5.13
C GLU A 102 10.45 10.23 -3.87
N SER A 103 9.64 10.90 -3.05
CA SER A 103 9.18 10.31 -1.80
C SER A 103 8.24 9.14 -2.04
N VAL A 104 7.59 9.07 -3.20
CA VAL A 104 6.75 7.92 -3.54
C VAL A 104 7.46 6.95 -4.49
N GLY A 105 8.77 7.11 -4.66
CA GLY A 105 9.58 6.12 -5.34
C GLY A 105 9.78 6.28 -6.83
N TYR A 106 9.47 7.44 -7.39
CA TYR A 106 9.68 7.70 -8.81
C TYR A 106 10.89 8.60 -9.01
N GLN A 107 11.61 8.39 -10.10
CA GLN A 107 12.81 9.16 -10.39
C GLN A 107 12.71 10.00 -11.66
N LYS A 108 11.71 9.71 -12.51
CA LYS A 108 11.56 10.43 -13.78
C LYS A 108 10.25 11.18 -13.79
N SER A 109 10.35 12.50 -13.88
CA SER A 109 9.18 13.37 -13.77
C SER A 109 8.17 13.15 -14.87
N GLN A 110 8.62 12.86 -16.09
CA GLN A 110 7.70 12.63 -17.19
C GLN A 110 6.86 11.39 -16.97
N TYR A 111 7.49 10.33 -16.49
CA TYR A 111 6.78 9.08 -16.20
C TYR A 111 5.81 9.28 -15.03
N PHE A 112 6.26 9.93 -13.97
CA PHE A 112 5.42 10.21 -12.82
C PHE A 112 4.19 11.04 -13.23
N SER A 113 4.41 12.11 -14.00
CA SER A 113 3.32 12.97 -14.44
C SER A 113 2.32 12.21 -15.30
N LYS A 114 2.83 11.33 -16.17
CA LYS A 114 1.97 10.55 -17.04
C LYS A 114 1.04 9.65 -16.22
N ILE A 115 1.61 8.91 -15.27
CA ILE A 115 0.81 8.00 -14.44
C ILE A 115 -0.17 8.78 -13.58
N PHE A 116 0.27 9.90 -13.01
CA PHE A 116 -0.61 10.73 -12.19
C PHE A 116 -1.79 11.24 -13.01
N LYS A 117 -1.51 11.70 -14.22
CA LYS A 117 -2.56 12.22 -15.08
C LYS A 117 -3.53 11.11 -15.51
N GLU A 118 -3.03 9.89 -15.71
CA GLU A 118 -3.90 8.79 -16.06
C GLU A 118 -4.91 8.49 -14.95
N LYS A 119 -4.49 8.66 -13.70
CA LYS A 119 -5.36 8.38 -12.56
C LYS A 119 -6.30 9.54 -12.25
N TYR A 120 -5.80 10.77 -12.28
CA TYR A 120 -6.56 11.93 -11.81
C TYR A 120 -7.04 12.86 -12.91
N GLY A 121 -6.61 12.63 -14.15
CA GLY A 121 -7.05 13.44 -15.28
C GLY A 121 -6.32 14.75 -15.45
N VAL A 122 -5.45 15.12 -14.52
CA VAL A 122 -4.68 16.37 -14.59
C VAL A 122 -3.24 16.10 -14.14
N THR A 123 -2.33 17.01 -14.48
CA THR A 123 -0.94 16.88 -14.05
C THR A 123 -0.81 17.16 -12.55
N PRO A 124 0.31 16.75 -11.94
CA PRO A 124 0.52 17.06 -10.53
C PRO A 124 0.45 18.55 -10.21
N ASN A 125 1.01 19.41 -11.07
CA ASN A 125 0.94 20.85 -10.83
C ASN A 125 -0.48 21.37 -10.92
N GLU A 126 -1.24 20.89 -11.89
CA GLU A 126 -2.65 21.26 -12.03
C GLU A 126 -3.47 20.80 -10.83
N TYR A 127 -3.20 19.59 -10.38
CA TYR A 127 -3.90 19.04 -9.24
C TYR A 127 -3.67 19.91 -7.99
N ARG A 128 -2.41 20.29 -7.75
CA ARG A 128 -2.09 21.17 -6.61
C ARG A 128 -2.84 22.48 -6.69
N ARG A 129 -2.84 23.08 -7.88
CA ARG A 129 -3.46 24.38 -8.06
C ARG A 129 -4.96 24.36 -7.77
N THR A 130 -5.63 23.26 -8.12
CA THR A 130 -7.09 23.16 -7.97
C THR A 130 -7.53 22.55 -6.66
N HIS A 131 -6.65 21.83 -5.93
CA HIS A 131 -7.04 21.14 -4.70
C HIS A 131 -6.35 21.70 -3.46
N ARG A 132 -5.60 22.75 -3.62
CA ARG A 132 -4.91 23.35 -2.50
C ARG A 132 -5.90 24.16 -1.70
N GLY A 133 -6.00 23.83 -0.43
CA GLY A 133 -6.92 24.51 0.45
C GLY A 133 -6.31 25.63 1.24
#